data_b30f9feced784d905d62ec1e1de89814
#
_entry.id   b30f9feced784d905d62ec1e1de89814
#
_cell.length_a   1.000
_cell.length_b   1.000
_cell.length_c   1.000
_cell.angle_alpha   90.00
_cell.angle_beta   90.00
_cell.angle_gamma   90.00
#
_symmetry.space_group_name_H-M   'P 1'
#
loop_
_entity.id
_entity.type
_entity.pdbx_description
1 polymer ?
#
loop_
_entity_poly.entity_id
_entity_poly.type
_entity_poly.pdbx_seq_one_letter_code
_entity_poly.pdbx_strand_id
1 'polypeptide(L)'
;LCRTEEKNEISMKKILAIVLSLTLALSLAACTGSGASSSAPAPSAAPSASAVRPVSTASANSEYYYPVTLEVYNNARELVPYTFEQCPERTLVYGKNNVEIMLALGLEDKILMTADCSSVLPEYEEAFAELDRVKNHQDVGYFVKEYALSLEPDMVIGWYSLFNIEDRMGDVGFWHERGIGTYTSINSVLKDDQSLQNEYADIRNIAAI
;
A
#
# COMPACT_ATOMS: atom_id res chain seq x y z
N LEU A 1 -13.97 -30.30 -21.44
CA LEU A 1 -12.56 -30.11 -20.99
C LEU A 1 -11.55 -30.01 -22.14
N CYS A 2 -11.86 -30.42 -23.36
CA CYS A 2 -10.91 -30.43 -24.49
C CYS A 2 -10.85 -29.15 -25.33
N ARG A 3 -11.69 -28.13 -25.02
CA ARG A 3 -11.79 -26.90 -25.86
C ARG A 3 -11.04 -25.69 -25.29
N THR A 4 -10.56 -25.79 -24.09
CA THR A 4 -9.82 -24.70 -23.40
C THR A 4 -8.30 -24.78 -23.62
N GLU A 5 -7.75 -25.96 -23.82
CA GLU A 5 -6.30 -26.13 -24.06
C GLU A 5 -5.86 -25.66 -25.46
N GLU A 6 -6.70 -25.91 -26.47
CA GLU A 6 -6.38 -25.53 -27.87
C GLU A 6 -6.35 -24.01 -28.08
N LYS A 7 -7.15 -23.23 -27.33
CA LYS A 7 -7.13 -21.76 -27.39
C LYS A 7 -5.89 -21.15 -26.75
N ASN A 8 -5.34 -21.77 -25.70
CA ASN A 8 -4.13 -21.29 -25.04
C ASN A 8 -2.86 -21.55 -25.87
N GLU A 9 -2.78 -22.68 -26.57
CA GLU A 9 -1.63 -22.99 -27.43
C GLU A 9 -1.54 -22.06 -28.64
N ILE A 10 -2.68 -21.73 -29.25
CA ILE A 10 -2.73 -20.80 -30.39
C ILE A 10 -2.37 -19.38 -29.96
N SER A 11 -2.71 -18.97 -28.75
CA SER A 11 -2.38 -17.64 -28.18
C SER A 11 -0.88 -17.53 -27.90
N MET A 12 -0.25 -18.54 -27.32
CA MET A 12 1.19 -18.55 -27.04
C MET A 12 2.04 -18.55 -28.31
N LYS A 13 1.65 -19.29 -29.33
CA LYS A 13 2.38 -19.32 -30.64
C LYS A 13 2.31 -17.96 -31.35
N LYS A 14 1.23 -17.21 -31.22
CA LYS A 14 1.10 -15.86 -31.80
C LYS A 14 1.94 -14.84 -31.03
N ILE A 15 2.04 -14.93 -29.72
CA ILE A 15 2.86 -14.04 -28.89
C ILE A 15 4.36 -14.30 -29.15
N LEU A 16 4.77 -15.56 -29.30
CA LEU A 16 6.16 -15.91 -29.60
C LEU A 16 6.61 -15.41 -30.99
N ALA A 17 5.72 -15.41 -31.98
CA ALA A 17 6.00 -14.89 -33.32
C ALA A 17 6.16 -13.36 -33.34
N ILE A 18 5.42 -12.62 -32.51
CA ILE A 18 5.52 -11.17 -32.41
C ILE A 18 6.82 -10.74 -31.71
N VAL A 19 7.23 -11.47 -30.67
CA VAL A 19 8.49 -11.17 -29.96
C VAL A 19 9.73 -11.43 -30.85
N LEU A 20 9.68 -12.44 -31.70
CA LEU A 20 10.82 -12.79 -32.60
C LEU A 20 10.98 -11.82 -33.77
N SER A 21 9.92 -11.09 -34.16
CA SER A 21 10.00 -10.11 -35.28
C SER A 21 10.48 -8.71 -34.83
N LEU A 22 10.50 -8.42 -33.52
CA LEU A 22 10.89 -7.09 -32.98
C LEU A 22 12.40 -6.99 -32.70
N THR A 23 13.14 -8.09 -32.69
CA THR A 23 14.57 -8.10 -32.37
C THR A 23 15.51 -7.91 -33.57
N LEU A 24 14.98 -7.77 -34.81
CA LEU A 24 15.82 -7.70 -36.02
C LEU A 24 15.98 -6.28 -36.62
N ALA A 25 15.47 -5.24 -35.95
CA ALA A 25 15.44 -3.89 -36.51
C ALA A 25 16.32 -2.84 -35.80
N LEU A 26 17.26 -3.23 -34.93
CA LEU A 26 18.11 -2.26 -34.21
C LEU A 26 19.61 -2.59 -34.32
N SER A 27 20.14 -2.55 -35.53
CA SER A 27 21.59 -2.46 -35.75
C SER A 27 21.85 -1.68 -37.04
N LEU A 28 22.22 -0.42 -36.93
CA LEU A 28 23.12 0.36 -37.78
C LEU A 28 22.91 1.87 -37.59
N ALA A 29 23.79 2.50 -36.83
CA ALA A 29 24.38 3.82 -37.14
C ALA A 29 25.44 4.15 -36.09
N ALA A 30 26.69 3.94 -36.49
CA ALA A 30 27.86 4.50 -35.77
C ALA A 30 28.46 5.65 -36.61
N CYS A 31 29.24 6.50 -35.91
CA CYS A 31 30.20 7.50 -36.43
C CYS A 31 29.59 8.88 -36.74
N THR A 32 30.12 10.00 -36.32
CA THR A 32 31.46 10.55 -36.02
C THR A 32 31.30 12.01 -35.59
N GLY A 33 32.26 12.59 -34.84
CA GLY A 33 32.44 14.04 -34.80
C GLY A 33 32.96 14.61 -33.46
N SER A 34 34.30 14.78 -33.43
CA SER A 34 35.01 15.53 -32.38
C SER A 34 34.67 17.02 -32.35
N GLY A 35 34.66 17.63 -31.15
CA GLY A 35 34.65 19.07 -30.99
C GLY A 35 34.73 19.44 -29.51
N ALA A 36 35.94 19.71 -29.03
CA ALA A 36 36.18 20.26 -27.70
C ALA A 36 35.78 21.73 -27.64
N SER A 37 35.07 22.16 -26.62
CA SER A 37 35.14 23.51 -26.08
C SER A 37 34.74 23.56 -24.61
N SER A 38 35.67 24.07 -23.84
CA SER A 38 35.64 24.32 -22.42
C SER A 38 34.69 25.48 -22.09
N SER A 39 33.78 25.28 -21.15
CA SER A 39 33.27 26.38 -20.31
C SER A 39 32.81 25.84 -18.96
N ALA A 40 33.26 26.54 -17.91
CA ALA A 40 33.09 26.19 -16.50
C ALA A 40 31.63 26.06 -16.07
N PRO A 41 31.33 25.20 -15.06
CA PRO A 41 29.98 25.06 -14.54
C PRO A 41 29.66 26.19 -13.55
N ALA A 42 28.49 26.76 -13.73
CA ALA A 42 27.80 27.55 -12.72
C ALA A 42 27.33 26.64 -11.55
N PRO A 43 27.25 27.15 -10.32
CA PRO A 43 26.89 26.31 -9.17
C PRO A 43 25.47 25.79 -9.30
N SER A 44 25.37 24.46 -9.31
CA SER A 44 24.11 23.72 -9.25
C SER A 44 23.38 24.11 -7.97
N ALA A 45 22.11 24.55 -8.13
CA ALA A 45 21.19 24.69 -7.03
C ALA A 45 21.09 23.35 -6.28
N ALA A 46 21.21 23.38 -4.98
CA ALA A 46 21.00 22.23 -4.11
C ALA A 46 19.59 21.67 -4.36
N PRO A 47 19.44 20.33 -4.37
CA PRO A 47 18.12 19.75 -4.41
C PRO A 47 17.35 20.23 -3.17
N SER A 48 16.17 20.78 -3.41
CA SER A 48 15.21 21.12 -2.37
C SER A 48 14.98 19.86 -1.56
N ALA A 49 15.36 19.88 -0.30
CA ALA A 49 15.10 18.78 0.61
C ALA A 49 13.59 18.57 0.61
N SER A 50 13.14 17.43 0.07
CA SER A 50 11.78 16.94 0.31
C SER A 50 11.57 16.99 1.80
N ALA A 51 10.57 17.74 2.21
CA ALA A 51 10.23 17.89 3.61
C ALA A 51 9.93 16.49 4.16
N VAL A 52 10.86 15.98 4.96
CA VAL A 52 10.58 14.84 5.83
C VAL A 52 9.44 15.30 6.72
N ARG A 53 8.25 14.75 6.48
CA ARG A 53 7.06 15.11 7.23
C ARG A 53 7.26 14.73 8.68
N PRO A 54 6.88 15.59 9.62
CA PRO A 54 7.07 15.28 11.01
C PRO A 54 6.27 14.02 11.36
N VAL A 55 6.98 12.98 11.73
CA VAL A 55 6.43 11.95 12.61
C VAL A 55 5.89 12.72 13.81
N SER A 56 4.63 12.51 14.17
CA SER A 56 4.09 13.05 15.41
C SER A 56 5.06 12.67 16.52
N THR A 57 5.73 13.66 17.10
CA THR A 57 6.58 13.42 18.25
C THR A 57 5.67 13.15 19.43
N ALA A 58 5.35 11.86 19.62
CA ALA A 58 4.78 11.41 20.88
C ALA A 58 5.74 11.87 21.99
N SER A 59 5.25 12.70 22.87
CA SER A 59 6.00 13.19 24.00
C SER A 59 6.37 12.01 24.91
N ALA A 60 7.64 11.71 25.04
CA ALA A 60 8.19 10.52 25.70
C ALA A 60 8.02 10.53 27.24
N ASN A 61 6.90 11.01 27.77
CA ASN A 61 6.64 11.01 29.22
C ASN A 61 5.15 11.10 29.58
N SER A 62 4.30 10.24 29.00
CA SER A 62 2.98 10.03 29.59
C SER A 62 2.71 8.52 29.68
N GLU A 63 2.22 8.11 30.82
CA GLU A 63 1.75 6.74 31.12
C GLU A 63 0.54 6.35 30.25
N TYR A 64 0.08 7.27 29.38
CA TYR A 64 -1.00 7.10 28.41
C TYR A 64 -0.53 7.53 27.04
N TYR A 65 -0.45 6.56 26.15
CA TYR A 65 -0.01 6.73 24.77
C TYR A 65 -1.03 7.49 23.91
N TYR A 66 -2.30 7.41 24.25
CA TYR A 66 -3.42 8.02 23.53
C TYR A 66 -3.90 9.31 24.20
N PRO A 67 -4.48 10.26 23.42
CA PRO A 67 -4.78 10.18 21.98
C PRO A 67 -3.55 10.36 21.09
N VAL A 68 -3.56 9.71 19.92
CA VAL A 68 -2.54 9.85 18.88
C VAL A 68 -3.14 10.50 17.63
N THR A 69 -2.56 11.59 17.16
CA THR A 69 -3.00 12.24 15.94
C THR A 69 -1.99 11.99 14.82
N LEU A 70 -2.47 11.43 13.71
CA LEU A 70 -1.71 11.23 12.49
C LEU A 70 -2.34 11.98 11.32
N GLU A 71 -1.52 12.34 10.35
CA GLU A 71 -1.98 12.79 9.06
C GLU A 71 -2.20 11.58 8.15
N VAL A 72 -3.43 11.36 7.71
CA VAL A 72 -3.84 10.25 6.85
C VAL A 72 -4.33 10.78 5.51
N TYR A 73 -4.18 10.00 4.44
CA TYR A 73 -4.63 10.40 3.12
C TYR A 73 -6.15 10.22 2.96
N ASN A 74 -6.80 11.26 2.42
CA ASN A 74 -8.19 11.20 1.98
C ASN A 74 -8.31 10.79 0.50
N ASN A 75 -9.53 10.75 -0.02
CA ASN A 75 -9.82 10.39 -1.40
C ASN A 75 -9.31 11.40 -2.43
N ALA A 76 -9.09 12.65 -2.04
CA ALA A 76 -8.47 13.67 -2.88
C ALA A 76 -6.93 13.60 -2.87
N ARG A 77 -6.34 12.60 -2.18
CA ARG A 77 -4.90 12.45 -1.95
C ARG A 77 -4.30 13.61 -1.13
N GLU A 78 -5.11 14.19 -0.30
CA GLU A 78 -4.69 15.21 0.64
C GLU A 78 -4.49 14.56 2.00
N LEU A 79 -3.58 15.11 2.78
CA LEU A 79 -3.41 14.70 4.16
C LEU A 79 -4.38 15.48 5.04
N VAL A 80 -5.11 14.72 5.83
CA VAL A 80 -6.03 15.24 6.83
C VAL A 80 -5.69 14.65 8.19
N PRO A 81 -5.75 15.45 9.27
CA PRO A 81 -5.49 14.92 10.60
C PRO A 81 -6.63 14.00 11.04
N TYR A 82 -6.27 12.88 11.63
CA TYR A 82 -7.19 11.99 12.33
C TYR A 82 -6.63 11.66 13.71
N THR A 83 -7.46 11.72 14.74
CA THR A 83 -7.07 11.44 16.11
C THR A 83 -7.62 10.09 16.53
N PHE A 84 -6.73 9.17 16.86
CA PHE A 84 -7.06 7.90 17.49
C PHE A 84 -7.15 8.15 19.00
N GLU A 85 -8.34 8.02 19.55
CA GLU A 85 -8.58 8.25 20.98
C GLU A 85 -8.11 7.08 21.84
N GLN A 86 -8.01 5.89 21.24
CA GLN A 86 -7.57 4.66 21.88
C GLN A 86 -6.92 3.72 20.85
N CYS A 87 -6.20 2.69 21.32
CA CYS A 87 -5.64 1.66 20.47
C CYS A 87 -6.74 0.93 19.70
N PRO A 88 -6.67 0.83 18.37
CA PRO A 88 -7.59 0.00 17.61
C PRO A 88 -7.47 -1.48 18.00
N GLU A 89 -8.61 -2.11 18.19
CA GLU A 89 -8.72 -3.52 18.57
C GLU A 89 -9.33 -4.38 17.46
N ARG A 90 -9.92 -3.73 16.43
CA ARG A 90 -10.71 -4.40 15.39
C ARG A 90 -10.37 -3.85 14.01
N THR A 91 -9.19 -4.17 13.54
CA THR A 91 -8.64 -3.62 12.30
C THR A 91 -8.97 -4.49 11.09
N LEU A 92 -9.58 -3.91 10.06
CA LEU A 92 -9.66 -4.50 8.72
C LEU A 92 -8.39 -4.17 7.95
N VAL A 93 -7.71 -5.18 7.40
CA VAL A 93 -6.42 -4.99 6.71
C VAL A 93 -6.52 -5.46 5.27
N TYR A 94 -6.31 -4.53 4.33
CA TYR A 94 -6.32 -4.79 2.89
C TYR A 94 -4.92 -4.73 2.29
N GLY A 95 -4.56 -5.78 1.56
CA GLY A 95 -3.30 -5.90 0.84
C GLY A 95 -2.20 -6.59 1.63
N LYS A 96 -1.48 -7.46 0.95
CA LYS A 96 -0.43 -8.31 1.51
C LYS A 96 0.60 -7.55 2.36
N ASN A 97 1.13 -6.42 1.83
CA ASN A 97 2.15 -5.63 2.52
C ASN A 97 1.65 -5.09 3.87
N ASN A 98 0.40 -4.65 3.94
CA ASN A 98 -0.19 -4.15 5.19
C ASN A 98 -0.37 -5.27 6.21
N VAL A 99 -0.79 -6.47 5.75
CA VAL A 99 -0.88 -7.65 6.62
C VAL A 99 0.50 -8.00 7.16
N GLU A 100 1.52 -8.06 6.31
CA GLU A 100 2.90 -8.35 6.73
C GLU A 100 3.46 -7.31 7.70
N ILE A 101 3.13 -6.02 7.54
CA ILE A 101 3.50 -4.98 8.50
C ILE A 101 2.85 -5.25 9.86
N MET A 102 1.55 -5.56 9.90
CA MET A 102 0.86 -5.86 11.16
C MET A 102 1.47 -7.08 11.86
N LEU A 103 1.75 -8.16 11.11
CA LEU A 103 2.38 -9.36 11.65
C LEU A 103 3.82 -9.09 12.14
N ALA A 104 4.59 -8.31 11.39
CA ALA A 104 5.96 -7.92 11.77
C ALA A 104 6.00 -7.08 13.06
N LEU A 105 4.95 -6.33 13.34
CA LEU A 105 4.79 -5.53 14.56
C LEU A 105 4.20 -6.32 15.73
N GLY A 106 3.82 -7.59 15.53
CA GLY A 106 3.18 -8.41 16.55
C GLY A 106 1.76 -7.96 16.90
N LEU A 107 1.04 -7.46 15.89
CA LEU A 107 -0.33 -6.91 16.01
C LEU A 107 -1.38 -7.87 15.43
N GLU A 108 -1.11 -9.15 15.35
CA GLU A 108 -2.02 -10.16 14.82
C GLU A 108 -3.34 -10.24 15.58
N ASP A 109 -3.33 -10.01 16.88
CA ASP A 109 -4.52 -10.00 17.74
C ASP A 109 -5.48 -8.83 17.40
N LYS A 110 -4.96 -7.74 16.83
CA LYS A 110 -5.73 -6.58 16.38
C LYS A 110 -6.36 -6.75 15.00
N ILE A 111 -5.95 -7.74 14.23
CA ILE A 111 -6.49 -7.99 12.90
C ILE A 111 -7.86 -8.67 13.02
N LEU A 112 -8.91 -7.94 12.65
CA LEU A 112 -10.27 -8.47 12.60
C LEU A 112 -10.49 -9.33 11.36
N MET A 113 -10.01 -8.88 10.21
CA MET A 113 -10.12 -9.56 8.93
C MET A 113 -9.12 -9.01 7.94
N THR A 114 -8.64 -9.86 7.01
CA THR A 114 -7.80 -9.44 5.89
C THR A 114 -8.53 -9.58 4.56
N ALA A 115 -8.10 -8.85 3.53
CA ALA A 115 -8.53 -9.02 2.15
C ALA A 115 -7.36 -8.75 1.20
N ASP A 116 -7.40 -9.33 -0.02
CA ASP A 116 -6.32 -9.28 -1.01
C ASP A 116 -4.95 -9.73 -0.44
N CYS A 117 -5.00 -10.80 0.36
CA CYS A 117 -3.82 -11.41 0.96
C CYS A 117 -3.98 -12.93 1.00
N SER A 118 -3.55 -13.61 -0.07
CA SER A 118 -3.62 -15.07 -0.19
C SER A 118 -2.39 -15.80 0.34
N SER A 119 -1.31 -15.08 0.61
CA SER A 119 -0.05 -15.62 1.17
C SER A 119 0.79 -14.51 1.75
N VAL A 120 1.63 -14.85 2.70
CA VAL A 120 2.60 -13.95 3.33
C VAL A 120 4.03 -14.49 3.16
N LEU A 121 5.02 -13.75 3.65
CA LEU A 121 6.40 -14.24 3.72
C LEU A 121 6.50 -15.46 4.65
N PRO A 122 7.45 -16.40 4.41
CA PRO A 122 7.57 -17.64 5.16
C PRO A 122 7.63 -17.47 6.69
N GLU A 123 8.27 -16.40 7.15
CA GLU A 123 8.39 -16.09 8.58
C GLU A 123 7.05 -15.72 9.25
N TYR A 124 6.01 -15.39 8.48
CA TYR A 124 4.69 -15.01 8.98
C TYR A 124 3.61 -16.06 8.71
N GLU A 125 3.93 -17.18 8.02
CA GLU A 125 2.93 -18.17 7.61
C GLU A 125 2.17 -18.77 8.80
N GLU A 126 2.83 -19.02 9.92
CA GLU A 126 2.20 -19.59 11.11
C GLU A 126 1.17 -18.63 11.71
N ALA A 127 1.56 -17.36 11.92
CA ALA A 127 0.69 -16.33 12.46
C ALA A 127 -0.48 -16.03 11.49
N PHE A 128 -0.21 -16.00 10.19
CA PHE A 128 -1.24 -15.79 9.18
C PHE A 128 -2.26 -16.95 9.12
N ALA A 129 -1.80 -18.20 9.24
CA ALA A 129 -2.69 -19.35 9.27
C ALA A 129 -3.61 -19.37 10.51
N GLU A 130 -3.17 -18.83 11.64
CA GLU A 130 -4.04 -18.64 12.80
C GLU A 130 -5.16 -17.62 12.53
N LEU A 131 -4.86 -16.51 11.87
CA LEU A 131 -5.88 -15.52 11.46
C LEU A 131 -6.95 -16.15 10.59
N ASP A 132 -6.54 -16.95 9.65
CA ASP A 132 -7.41 -17.58 8.66
C ASP A 132 -8.37 -18.57 9.30
N ARG A 133 -7.89 -19.38 10.23
CA ARG A 133 -8.73 -20.33 10.98
C ARG A 133 -9.83 -19.64 11.79
N VAL A 134 -9.55 -18.47 12.33
CA VAL A 134 -10.49 -17.74 13.19
C VAL A 134 -11.50 -16.96 12.37
N LYS A 135 -11.09 -16.45 11.21
CA LYS A 135 -11.83 -15.39 10.48
C LYS A 135 -12.37 -15.83 9.13
N ASN A 136 -11.95 -16.97 8.59
CA ASN A 136 -12.48 -17.64 7.39
C ASN A 136 -12.82 -16.69 6.22
N HIS A 137 -11.84 -15.95 5.73
CA HIS A 137 -12.04 -14.86 4.75
C HIS A 137 -11.08 -14.92 3.56
N GLN A 138 -10.50 -16.06 3.27
CA GLN A 138 -9.48 -16.29 2.25
C GLN A 138 -9.87 -15.85 0.84
N ASP A 139 -11.15 -15.82 0.54
CA ASP A 139 -11.65 -15.57 -0.82
C ASP A 139 -12.12 -14.14 -1.07
N VAL A 140 -11.91 -13.22 -0.13
CA VAL A 140 -12.34 -11.83 -0.28
C VAL A 140 -11.26 -11.02 -0.97
N GLY A 141 -11.46 -10.68 -2.23
CA GLY A 141 -10.52 -9.86 -3.00
C GLY A 141 -10.48 -8.39 -2.55
N TYR A 142 -11.54 -7.89 -1.90
CA TYR A 142 -11.63 -6.56 -1.32
C TYR A 142 -12.83 -6.47 -0.37
N PHE A 143 -12.79 -5.49 0.53
CA PHE A 143 -13.93 -5.17 1.39
C PHE A 143 -14.96 -4.33 0.64
N VAL A 144 -16.24 -4.61 0.89
CA VAL A 144 -17.35 -3.73 0.54
C VAL A 144 -17.90 -3.09 1.81
N LYS A 145 -18.37 -1.84 1.68
CA LYS A 145 -18.74 -0.97 2.80
C LYS A 145 -19.74 -1.62 3.77
N GLU A 146 -20.79 -2.21 3.24
CA GLU A 146 -21.88 -2.82 4.03
C GLU A 146 -21.39 -4.02 4.83
N TYR A 147 -20.54 -4.85 4.22
CA TYR A 147 -19.96 -5.99 4.91
C TYR A 147 -18.96 -5.55 5.97
N ALA A 148 -18.10 -4.59 5.64
CA ALA A 148 -17.15 -4.05 6.58
C ALA A 148 -17.84 -3.45 7.81
N LEU A 149 -18.91 -2.67 7.63
CA LEU A 149 -19.71 -2.13 8.74
C LEU A 149 -20.32 -3.22 9.61
N SER A 150 -20.79 -4.34 9.02
CA SER A 150 -21.35 -5.45 9.78
C SER A 150 -20.34 -6.17 10.69
N LEU A 151 -19.05 -5.97 10.44
CA LEU A 151 -17.96 -6.49 11.27
C LEU A 151 -17.61 -5.57 12.44
N GLU A 152 -18.19 -4.36 12.50
CA GLU A 152 -17.95 -3.37 13.54
C GLU A 152 -16.46 -3.10 13.78
N PRO A 153 -15.68 -2.70 12.73
CA PRO A 153 -14.30 -2.35 12.88
C PRO A 153 -14.16 -1.00 13.59
N ASP A 154 -13.02 -0.76 14.20
CA ASP A 154 -12.60 0.55 14.70
C ASP A 154 -11.49 1.17 13.84
N MET A 155 -10.87 0.37 12.94
CA MET A 155 -9.86 0.84 12.01
C MET A 155 -9.91 0.08 10.69
N VAL A 156 -9.49 0.75 9.62
CA VAL A 156 -9.27 0.17 8.29
C VAL A 156 -7.91 0.60 7.75
N ILE A 157 -7.06 -0.37 7.45
CA ILE A 157 -5.77 -0.16 6.77
C ILE A 157 -5.88 -0.68 5.34
N GLY A 158 -5.42 0.10 4.35
CA GLY A 158 -5.46 -0.38 2.98
C GLY A 158 -4.72 0.49 1.97
N TRP A 159 -4.79 0.06 0.73
CA TRP A 159 -4.31 0.84 -0.40
C TRP A 159 -5.32 1.91 -0.82
N TYR A 160 -4.84 2.93 -1.52
CA TYR A 160 -5.69 3.99 -2.06
C TYR A 160 -6.88 3.45 -2.89
N SER A 161 -6.67 2.36 -3.65
CA SER A 161 -7.73 1.72 -4.43
C SER A 161 -8.88 1.14 -3.60
N LEU A 162 -8.67 0.91 -2.31
CA LEU A 162 -9.74 0.47 -1.41
C LEU A 162 -10.73 1.61 -1.13
N PHE A 163 -10.23 2.83 -0.96
CA PHE A 163 -11.02 4.00 -0.56
C PHE A 163 -11.52 4.85 -1.73
N ASN A 164 -10.82 4.86 -2.88
CA ASN A 164 -11.21 5.68 -4.02
C ASN A 164 -12.21 5.04 -4.98
N ILE A 165 -12.59 3.78 -4.73
CA ILE A 165 -13.60 3.05 -5.50
C ILE A 165 -14.86 2.96 -4.66
N GLU A 166 -15.97 3.58 -5.16
CA GLU A 166 -17.21 3.71 -4.41
C GLU A 166 -17.84 2.35 -4.05
N ASP A 167 -17.75 1.37 -4.95
CA ASP A 167 -18.25 0.00 -4.74
C ASP A 167 -17.43 -0.82 -3.72
N ARG A 168 -16.35 -0.23 -3.18
CA ARG A 168 -15.54 -0.83 -2.11
C ARG A 168 -15.84 -0.12 -0.78
N MET A 169 -14.82 0.40 -0.14
CA MET A 169 -14.97 1.12 1.13
C MET A 169 -15.44 2.57 0.95
N GLY A 170 -15.21 3.16 -0.25
CA GLY A 170 -15.63 4.52 -0.56
C GLY A 170 -14.87 5.57 0.25
N ASP A 171 -15.49 6.72 0.47
CA ASP A 171 -14.84 7.91 1.04
C ASP A 171 -14.32 7.70 2.46
N VAL A 172 -13.10 8.17 2.72
CA VAL A 172 -12.45 8.15 4.05
C VAL A 172 -13.27 8.93 5.08
N GLY A 173 -13.85 10.08 4.69
CA GLY A 173 -14.69 10.89 5.55
C GLY A 173 -15.89 10.12 6.11
N PHE A 174 -16.46 9.23 5.31
CA PHE A 174 -17.55 8.36 5.76
C PHE A 174 -17.19 7.53 7.00
N TRP A 175 -15.96 7.02 7.06
CA TRP A 175 -15.45 6.20 8.17
C TRP A 175 -15.12 7.07 9.38
N HIS A 176 -14.46 8.21 9.14
CA HIS A 176 -14.09 9.16 10.20
C HIS A 176 -15.32 9.72 10.93
N GLU A 177 -16.39 10.05 10.21
CA GLU A 177 -17.66 10.51 10.83
C GLU A 177 -18.29 9.47 11.76
N ARG A 178 -17.90 8.20 11.64
CA ARG A 178 -18.37 7.09 12.50
C ARG A 178 -17.38 6.70 13.59
N GLY A 179 -16.30 7.46 13.73
CA GLY A 179 -15.24 7.16 14.69
C GLY A 179 -14.36 5.98 14.29
N ILE A 180 -14.43 5.55 13.01
CA ILE A 180 -13.60 4.48 12.49
C ILE A 180 -12.37 5.10 11.83
N GLY A 181 -11.18 4.80 12.35
CA GLY A 181 -9.91 5.28 11.80
C GLY A 181 -9.61 4.67 10.44
N THR A 182 -8.91 5.40 9.60
CA THR A 182 -8.40 4.87 8.33
C THR A 182 -6.92 5.16 8.18
N TYR A 183 -6.21 4.23 7.56
CA TYR A 183 -4.82 4.42 7.15
C TYR A 183 -4.63 3.95 5.71
N THR A 184 -4.17 4.86 4.85
CA THR A 184 -3.90 4.56 3.43
C THR A 184 -2.40 4.52 3.22
N SER A 185 -1.87 3.37 2.78
CA SER A 185 -0.44 3.18 2.49
C SER A 185 0.07 4.23 1.51
N ILE A 186 1.13 4.91 1.87
CA ILE A 186 1.66 6.12 1.20
C ILE A 186 2.01 5.82 -0.27
N ASN A 187 2.74 4.75 -0.54
CA ASN A 187 3.13 4.37 -1.91
C ASN A 187 1.93 4.06 -2.81
N SER A 188 0.80 3.68 -2.25
CA SER A 188 -0.42 3.46 -3.03
C SER A 188 -1.11 4.76 -3.46
N VAL A 189 -0.84 5.85 -2.76
CA VAL A 189 -1.35 7.20 -3.07
C VAL A 189 -0.43 7.93 -4.04
N LEU A 190 0.87 7.87 -3.80
CA LEU A 190 1.92 8.62 -4.52
C LEU A 190 2.42 7.82 -5.72
N LYS A 191 1.73 7.92 -6.87
CA LYS A 191 2.04 7.13 -8.06
C LYS A 191 3.43 7.38 -8.64
N ASP A 192 3.89 8.63 -8.59
CA ASP A 192 5.13 9.08 -9.23
C ASP A 192 6.27 9.32 -8.22
N ASP A 193 6.01 9.13 -6.93
CA ASP A 193 6.94 9.35 -5.83
C ASP A 193 6.97 8.17 -4.85
N GLN A 194 6.96 6.97 -5.39
CA GLN A 194 7.09 5.74 -4.60
C GLN A 194 8.52 5.56 -4.13
N SER A 195 8.69 5.20 -2.86
CA SER A 195 10.03 5.05 -2.27
C SER A 195 10.02 4.11 -1.06
N LEU A 196 11.20 3.58 -0.71
CA LEU A 196 11.40 2.85 0.54
C LEU A 196 11.18 3.74 1.78
N GLN A 197 11.40 5.06 1.65
CA GLN A 197 11.15 5.98 2.75
C GLN A 197 9.65 6.04 3.10
N ASN A 198 8.79 5.92 2.12
CA ASN A 198 7.34 5.84 2.30
C ASN A 198 6.95 4.53 3.02
N GLU A 199 7.56 3.39 2.67
CA GLU A 199 7.35 2.12 3.38
C GLU A 199 7.78 2.21 4.85
N TYR A 200 8.95 2.82 5.11
CA TYR A 200 9.39 3.05 6.49
C TYR A 200 8.46 4.01 7.24
N ALA A 201 7.85 4.97 6.54
CA ALA A 201 6.84 5.84 7.14
C ALA A 201 5.56 5.08 7.46
N ASP A 202 5.11 4.19 6.56
CA ASP A 202 3.94 3.33 6.80
C ASP A 202 4.14 2.47 8.05
N ILE A 203 5.30 1.79 8.17
CA ILE A 203 5.62 0.97 9.35
C ILE A 203 5.58 1.81 10.63
N ARG A 204 6.21 3.00 10.64
CA ARG A 204 6.23 3.87 11.82
C ARG A 204 4.86 4.41 12.19
N ASN A 205 4.06 4.77 11.18
CA ASN A 205 2.72 5.31 11.41
C ASN A 205 1.78 4.23 11.96
N ILE A 206 1.82 3.02 11.40
CA ILE A 206 1.03 1.88 11.89
C ILE A 206 1.47 1.49 13.29
N ALA A 207 2.78 1.50 13.58
CA ALA A 207 3.30 1.23 14.93
C ALA A 207 2.97 2.34 15.95
N ALA A 208 2.60 3.53 15.50
CA ALA A 208 2.23 4.66 16.38
C ALA A 208 0.73 4.70 16.70
N ILE A 209 -0.07 3.99 15.93
CA ILE A 209 -1.51 3.80 16.17
C ILE A 209 -1.74 2.66 17.16
#